data_5ac2cd9ab4699b3f4bd4c765a25f9360
#
_entry.id   5ac2cd9ab4699b3f4bd4c765a25f9360
#
_cell.length_a   1.000
_cell.length_b   1.000
_cell.length_c   1.000
_cell.angle_alpha   90.00
_cell.angle_beta   90.00
_cell.angle_gamma   90.00
#
_symmetry.space_group_name_H-M   'P 1'
#
loop_
_entity.id
_entity.type
_entity.pdbx_description
1 polymer ?
#
loop_
_entity_poly.entity_id
_entity_poly.type
_entity_poly.pdbx_seq_one_letter_code
_entity_poly.pdbx_strand_id
1 'polypeptide(L)'
;VKNALFANANDVFAELRAQHPTVSSIFLGQGIDLPTDPNQKQILQLSVRTSEPLSSEDQIRIENWFKVRMKTDAVLLNFLVNQDIVNQKDSSSN
;
A
#
# COMPACT_ATOMS: atom_id res chain seq x y z
N VAL A 1 13.74 -17.11 -2.48
CA VAL A 1 14.51 -16.26 -3.35
C VAL A 1 13.61 -15.32 -4.15
N LYS A 2 12.80 -15.90 -4.98
CA LYS A 2 11.91 -15.11 -5.81
C LYS A 2 10.85 -14.39 -4.98
N ASN A 3 10.65 -14.82 -3.77
CA ASN A 3 9.65 -14.22 -2.88
C ASN A 3 10.29 -13.38 -1.80
N ALA A 4 11.53 -12.94 -2.01
CA ALA A 4 12.19 -12.12 -1.01
C ALA A 4 11.37 -10.90 -0.64
N LEU A 5 10.69 -10.32 -1.63
CA LEU A 5 9.83 -9.17 -1.38
C LEU A 5 8.72 -9.49 -0.39
N PHE A 6 8.06 -10.62 -0.60
CA PHE A 6 6.93 -10.98 0.25
C PHE A 6 7.38 -11.65 1.54
N ALA A 7 8.60 -12.19 1.55
CA ALA A 7 9.14 -12.75 2.79
C ALA A 7 9.25 -11.71 3.88
N ASN A 8 9.43 -10.44 3.50
CA ASN A 8 9.56 -9.36 4.46
C ASN A 8 8.26 -8.58 4.65
N ALA A 9 7.17 -9.07 4.09
CA ALA A 9 5.91 -8.32 4.12
C ALA A 9 5.43 -8.05 5.54
N ASN A 10 5.58 -9.04 6.42
CA ASN A 10 5.16 -8.84 7.80
C ASN A 10 6.00 -7.79 8.51
N ASP A 11 7.28 -7.73 8.19
CA ASP A 11 8.15 -6.71 8.75
C ASP A 11 7.76 -5.33 8.25
N VAL A 12 7.45 -5.23 6.96
CA VAL A 12 7.00 -3.97 6.37
C VAL A 12 5.72 -3.50 7.08
N PHE A 13 4.79 -4.41 7.27
CA PHE A 13 3.54 -4.08 7.95
C PHE A 13 3.80 -3.63 9.38
N ALA A 14 4.65 -4.34 10.10
CA ALA A 14 4.95 -4.00 11.49
C ALA A 14 5.60 -2.63 11.59
N GLU A 15 6.52 -2.32 10.68
CA GLU A 15 7.17 -1.02 10.68
C GLU A 15 6.19 0.10 10.39
N LEU A 16 5.32 -0.13 9.42
CA LEU A 16 4.34 0.88 9.04
C LEU A 16 3.37 1.12 10.18
N ARG A 17 2.91 0.06 10.82
CA ARG A 17 1.94 0.17 11.90
C ARG A 17 2.56 0.85 13.12
N ALA A 18 3.86 0.65 13.34
CA ALA A 18 4.54 1.32 14.44
C ALA A 18 4.53 2.83 14.25
N GLN A 19 4.62 3.29 13.01
CA GLN A 19 4.61 4.71 12.70
C GLN A 19 3.19 5.26 12.61
N HIS A 20 2.25 4.44 12.17
CA HIS A 20 0.86 4.86 11.95
C HIS A 20 -0.08 3.82 12.54
N PRO A 21 -0.39 3.96 13.84
CA PRO A 21 -1.21 2.93 14.53
C PRO A 21 -2.60 2.72 13.95
N THR A 22 -3.11 3.67 13.18
CA THR A 22 -4.43 3.50 12.56
C THR A 22 -4.42 2.52 11.39
N VAL A 23 -3.25 2.12 10.94
CA VAL A 23 -3.15 1.13 9.86
C VAL A 23 -3.66 -0.21 10.37
N SER A 24 -4.69 -0.75 9.70
CA SER A 24 -5.27 -2.02 10.10
C SER A 24 -4.76 -3.17 9.25
N SER A 25 -4.45 -2.91 7.98
CA SER A 25 -3.93 -3.96 7.11
C SER A 25 -3.26 -3.32 5.90
N ILE A 26 -2.46 -4.12 5.20
CA ILE A 26 -1.87 -3.69 3.94
C ILE A 26 -1.99 -4.84 2.94
N PHE A 27 -1.97 -4.47 1.66
CA PHE A 27 -1.86 -5.41 0.57
C PHE A 27 -0.61 -5.05 -0.21
N LEU A 28 0.24 -6.04 -0.46
CA LEU A 28 1.49 -5.83 -1.18
C LEU A 28 1.49 -6.72 -2.42
N GLY A 29 1.71 -6.12 -3.58
CA GLY A 29 1.68 -6.86 -4.82
C GLY A 29 2.64 -6.29 -5.85
N GLN A 30 2.66 -6.90 -7.02
CA GLN A 30 3.45 -6.45 -8.15
C GLN A 30 2.57 -6.39 -9.38
N GLY A 31 2.87 -5.45 -10.25
CA GLY A 31 2.10 -5.29 -11.47
C GLY A 31 2.92 -4.68 -12.58
N ILE A 32 2.31 -4.57 -13.75
CA ILE A 32 2.93 -3.98 -14.92
C ILE A 32 1.94 -3.01 -15.53
N ASP A 33 2.44 -1.79 -15.82
CA ASP A 33 1.63 -0.82 -16.54
C ASP A 33 1.49 -1.22 -17.99
N LEU A 34 0.35 -0.92 -18.56
CA LEU A 34 0.10 -1.15 -19.96
C LEU A 34 -0.02 0.16 -20.70
N PRO A 35 0.42 0.24 -21.95
CA PRO A 35 1.08 -0.82 -22.72
C PRO A 35 2.49 -1.10 -22.20
N THR A 36 2.93 -2.33 -22.36
CA THR A 36 4.24 -2.71 -21.85
C THR A 36 5.34 -2.13 -22.73
N ASP A 37 6.45 -1.88 -22.09
CA ASP A 37 7.68 -1.36 -22.70
C ASP A 37 8.81 -2.31 -22.33
N PRO A 38 9.69 -2.67 -23.26
CA PRO A 38 10.78 -3.60 -22.92
C PRO A 38 11.64 -3.16 -21.74
N ASN A 39 11.70 -1.85 -21.52
CA ASN A 39 12.50 -1.32 -20.41
C ASN A 39 11.70 -1.09 -19.15
N GLN A 40 10.43 -1.39 -19.19
CA GLN A 40 9.55 -1.13 -18.05
C GLN A 40 9.85 -2.09 -16.92
N LYS A 41 9.90 -1.56 -15.71
CA LYS A 41 10.08 -2.35 -14.51
C LYS A 41 8.72 -2.70 -13.92
N GLN A 42 8.69 -3.78 -13.18
CA GLN A 42 7.49 -4.10 -12.43
C GLN A 42 7.24 -3.03 -11.38
N ILE A 43 5.97 -2.75 -11.16
CA ILE A 43 5.56 -1.76 -10.18
C ILE A 43 5.13 -2.48 -8.92
N LEU A 44 5.67 -2.03 -7.79
CA LEU A 44 5.24 -2.53 -6.50
C LEU A 44 3.99 -1.75 -6.08
N GLN A 45 2.97 -2.49 -5.68
CA GLN A 45 1.74 -1.88 -5.23
C GLN A 45 1.57 -2.09 -3.74
N LEU A 46 1.27 -1.00 -3.04
CA LEU A 46 0.97 -1.04 -1.62
C LEU A 46 -0.39 -0.41 -1.41
N SER A 47 -1.33 -1.20 -0.92
CA SER A 47 -2.64 -0.69 -0.52
C SER A 47 -2.68 -0.67 1.00
N VAL A 48 -2.91 0.51 1.55
CA VAL A 48 -2.91 0.71 3.00
C VAL A 48 -4.34 0.95 3.44
N ARG A 49 -4.80 0.12 4.36
CA ARG A 49 -6.14 0.28 4.92
C ARG A 49 -6.03 0.80 6.34
N THR A 50 -6.74 1.86 6.62
CA THR A 50 -6.69 2.50 7.94
C THR A 50 -8.07 2.64 8.52
N SER A 51 -8.12 2.81 9.83
CA SER A 51 -9.39 3.06 10.53
C SER A 51 -9.85 4.51 10.37
N GLU A 52 -8.92 5.41 10.06
CA GLU A 52 -9.20 6.81 9.87
C GLU A 52 -8.45 7.34 8.67
N PRO A 53 -8.97 8.39 8.01
CA PRO A 53 -8.27 8.96 6.86
C PRO A 53 -6.90 9.48 7.26
N LEU A 54 -5.93 9.28 6.37
CA LEU A 54 -4.60 9.82 6.57
C LEU A 54 -4.51 11.20 5.93
N SER A 55 -3.75 12.08 6.58
CA SER A 55 -3.49 13.39 6.00
C SER A 55 -2.60 13.25 4.76
N SER A 56 -2.60 14.28 3.92
CA SER A 56 -1.74 14.28 2.75
C SER A 56 -0.27 14.13 3.13
N GLU A 57 0.12 14.77 4.22
CA GLU A 57 1.50 14.65 4.69
C GLU A 57 1.85 13.24 5.06
N ASP A 58 0.95 12.56 5.76
CA ASP A 58 1.19 11.18 6.16
C ASP A 58 1.28 10.27 4.95
N GLN A 59 0.42 10.51 3.96
CA GLN A 59 0.47 9.72 2.75
C GLN A 59 1.80 9.87 2.03
N ILE A 60 2.31 11.10 1.96
CA ILE A 60 3.59 11.37 1.33
C ILE A 60 4.72 10.69 2.10
N ARG A 61 4.66 10.75 3.43
CA ARG A 61 5.67 10.11 4.27
C ARG A 61 5.69 8.61 4.05
N ILE A 62 4.52 8.01 3.96
CA ILE A 62 4.42 6.56 3.73
C ILE A 62 4.99 6.23 2.35
N GLU A 63 4.67 7.02 1.35
CA GLU A 63 5.17 6.78 0.01
C GLU A 63 6.71 6.85 -0.01
N ASN A 64 7.28 7.89 0.57
CA ASN A 64 8.73 8.05 0.61
C ASN A 64 9.38 6.93 1.40
N TRP A 65 8.80 6.58 2.53
CA TRP A 65 9.32 5.49 3.34
C TRP A 65 9.30 4.18 2.55
N PHE A 66 8.22 3.92 1.84
CA PHE A 66 8.08 2.68 1.08
C PHE A 66 9.13 2.61 -0.02
N LYS A 67 9.34 3.70 -0.74
CA LYS A 67 10.35 3.75 -1.79
C LYS A 67 11.74 3.42 -1.24
N VAL A 68 12.08 3.99 -0.12
CA VAL A 68 13.37 3.74 0.51
C VAL A 68 13.45 2.32 1.02
N ARG A 69 12.39 1.85 1.66
CA ARG A 69 12.36 0.52 2.24
C ARG A 69 12.51 -0.56 1.18
N MET A 70 11.87 -0.37 0.05
CA MET A 70 11.91 -1.35 -1.04
C MET A 70 12.97 -1.04 -2.07
N LYS A 71 13.67 0.06 -1.93
CA LYS A 71 14.78 0.45 -2.79
C LYS A 71 14.36 0.57 -4.25
N THR A 72 13.21 1.18 -4.49
CA THR A 72 12.71 1.40 -5.83
C THR A 72 11.78 2.60 -5.84
N ASP A 73 11.75 3.31 -6.97
CA ASP A 73 10.80 4.41 -7.17
C ASP A 73 9.55 3.94 -7.90
N ALA A 74 9.57 2.71 -8.42
CA ALA A 74 8.44 2.19 -9.19
C ALA A 74 7.40 1.63 -8.23
N VAL A 75 6.67 2.52 -7.57
CA VAL A 75 5.67 2.13 -6.58
C VAL A 75 4.35 2.81 -6.88
N LEU A 76 3.28 2.13 -6.50
CA LEU A 76 1.93 2.66 -6.59
C LEU A 76 1.26 2.42 -5.24
N LEU A 77 0.78 3.49 -4.63
CA LEU A 77 0.15 3.39 -3.32
C LEU A 77 -1.32 3.76 -3.40
N ASN A 78 -2.12 3.01 -2.66
CA ASN A 78 -3.54 3.29 -2.49
C ASN A 78 -3.83 3.37 -1.00
N PHE A 79 -4.66 4.33 -0.62
CA PHE A 79 -5.02 4.51 0.78
C PHE A 79 -6.53 4.36 0.91
N LEU A 80 -6.94 3.38 1.71
CA LEU A 80 -8.34 3.04 1.88
C LEU A 80 -8.72 3.20 3.35
N VAL A 81 -9.94 3.63 3.58
CA VAL A 81 -10.45 3.78 4.93
C VAL A 81 -11.49 2.70 5.19
N ASN A 82 -11.35 2.01 6.30
CA ASN A 82 -12.28 0.93 6.63
C ASN A 82 -13.73 1.38 6.57
N GLN A 83 -13.96 2.61 6.95
CA GLN A 83 -15.30 3.17 7.00
C GLN A 83 -15.98 3.16 5.63
N ASP A 84 -15.20 3.31 4.57
CA ASP A 84 -15.75 3.28 3.22
C ASP A 84 -16.39 1.95 2.90
N ILE A 85 -15.80 0.88 3.40
CA ILE A 85 -16.34 -0.44 3.16
C ILE A 85 -17.69 -0.60 3.84
N VAL A 86 -17.80 -0.09 5.05
CA VAL A 86 -19.07 -0.13 5.79
C VAL A 86 -20.14 0.65 5.05
N ASN A 87 -19.78 1.84 4.57
CA ASN A 87 -20.73 2.68 3.86
C ASN A 87 -21.22 2.01 2.59
N GLN A 88 -20.35 1.38 1.87
CA GLN A 88 -20.73 0.65 0.67
C GLN A 88 -21.70 -0.45 0.98
N LYS A 89 -21.46 -1.14 2.07
CA LYS A 89 -22.31 -2.22 2.48
C LYS A 89 -23.71 -1.71 2.80
N ASP A 90 -23.77 -0.61 3.51
CA ASP A 90 -25.05 0.00 3.84
C ASP A 90 -25.79 0.42 2.59
N SER A 91 -25.08 0.99 1.65
CA SER A 91 -25.71 1.42 0.40
C SER A 91 -26.28 0.24 -0.36
N SER A 92 -25.56 -0.86 -0.38
CA SER A 92 -26.03 -2.02 -1.13
C SER A 92 -27.21 -2.69 -0.47
N SER A 93 -27.38 -2.49 0.83
CA SER A 93 -28.52 -3.10 1.52
C SER A 93 -29.80 -2.34 1.24
N ASN A 94 -29.69 -1.16 0.69
CA ASN A 94 -30.85 -0.35 0.36
C ASN A 94 -31.34 -0.68 -1.04
#